data_a991972cd29b68ece34f9c059b3161c0
#
_entry.id   a991972cd29b68ece34f9c059b3161c0
#
_cell.length_a   1.000
_cell.length_b   1.000
_cell.length_c   1.000
_cell.angle_alpha   90.00
_cell.angle_beta   90.00
_cell.angle_gamma   90.00
#
_symmetry.space_group_name_H-M   'P 1'
#
loop_
_entity.id
_entity.type
_entity.pdbx_description
1 polymer ?
#
loop_
_entity_poly.entity_id
_entity_poly.type
_entity_poly.pdbx_seq_one_letter_code
_entity_poly.pdbx_strand_id
1 'polypeptide(L)'
;MRFLGALLVGLLGWVGSTLAGEVGVTDKTILIGMTAPFSGSSGPYGQDMRTVIQAYFRQVNEAGGINGRKLELRALDDGYETDKAVANTRTLISADRVFALLASYGSSPTTAAMNEVFGVAKVPLVGTISGADSIRQSPKDNRNNRYMFNVRASYANETEAIVNQLVSLGFKNIAVLYQNDGFGNSGLDGVVSALKKHNQTPSAIATVERNSTDVAKAAAIIAKVNPQAVVMVTLYKATAAFVQEMRKAKQAPQFMTLSPVGADLLVQELGDEARGVGISQVMPYPWNDTVPVVREYQSVIGKQAKPSYYGLEAYVMAKVLVDAIRKSGKDLTREKLVASLEAMQNHDLGGYRVSFSPNERLGSRYVDLTVIGSGGRVLR
;
A
#
# COMPACT_ATOMS: atom_id res chain seq x y z
N MET A 1 -10.43 -67.94 -56.59
CA MET A 1 -9.94 -66.59 -56.36
C MET A 1 -10.60 -65.99 -55.13
N ARG A 2 -9.89 -65.92 -53.99
CA ARG A 2 -10.41 -65.44 -52.70
C ARG A 2 -9.87 -64.04 -52.47
N PHE A 3 -10.76 -63.04 -52.34
CA PHE A 3 -10.38 -61.69 -51.97
C PHE A 3 -10.47 -61.56 -50.41
N LEU A 4 -9.33 -61.34 -49.76
CA LEU A 4 -9.25 -60.91 -48.37
C LEU A 4 -9.40 -59.37 -48.33
N GLY A 5 -10.47 -58.90 -47.72
CA GLY A 5 -10.61 -57.51 -47.40
C GLY A 5 -9.98 -57.21 -46.00
N ALA A 6 -8.95 -56.37 -45.92
CA ALA A 6 -8.35 -55.93 -44.70
C ALA A 6 -9.13 -54.73 -44.16
N LEU A 7 -9.72 -54.90 -42.96
CA LEU A 7 -10.37 -53.78 -42.19
C LEU A 7 -9.31 -53.01 -41.41
N LEU A 8 -9.02 -51.76 -41.81
CA LEU A 8 -8.18 -50.83 -41.05
C LEU A 8 -9.05 -50.13 -39.99
N VAL A 9 -8.92 -50.52 -38.72
CA VAL A 9 -9.52 -49.82 -37.60
C VAL A 9 -8.61 -48.65 -37.24
N GLY A 10 -8.99 -47.43 -37.61
CA GLY A 10 -8.31 -46.21 -37.21
C GLY A 10 -8.57 -45.89 -35.73
N LEU A 11 -7.57 -46.05 -34.87
CA LEU A 11 -7.57 -45.53 -33.51
C LEU A 11 -7.43 -43.99 -33.56
N LEU A 12 -8.53 -43.25 -33.45
CA LEU A 12 -8.51 -41.83 -33.16
C LEU A 12 -8.09 -41.66 -31.68
N GLY A 13 -6.80 -41.43 -31.47
CA GLY A 13 -6.30 -41.02 -30.18
C GLY A 13 -6.87 -39.64 -29.81
N TRP A 14 -7.78 -39.60 -28.85
CA TRP A 14 -8.16 -38.37 -28.17
C TRP A 14 -6.95 -37.85 -27.42
N VAL A 15 -6.24 -36.85 -28.00
CA VAL A 15 -5.29 -36.02 -27.28
C VAL A 15 -6.13 -35.07 -26.41
N GLY A 16 -6.41 -35.53 -25.21
CA GLY A 16 -6.97 -34.65 -24.17
C GLY A 16 -5.97 -33.53 -23.90
N SER A 17 -6.24 -32.35 -24.42
CA SER A 17 -5.56 -31.14 -24.00
C SER A 17 -5.85 -30.96 -22.51
N THR A 18 -4.95 -31.43 -21.66
CA THR A 18 -4.92 -30.97 -20.25
C THR A 18 -4.71 -29.48 -20.31
N LEU A 19 -5.78 -28.70 -20.10
CA LEU A 19 -5.68 -27.27 -19.83
C LEU A 19 -4.69 -27.13 -18.66
N ALA A 20 -3.47 -26.69 -18.98
CA ALA A 20 -2.49 -26.39 -17.95
C ALA A 20 -3.14 -25.38 -17.01
N GLY A 21 -3.31 -25.74 -15.74
CA GLY A 21 -3.95 -24.87 -14.75
C GLY A 21 -3.21 -23.54 -14.66
N GLU A 22 -3.93 -22.49 -14.26
CA GLU A 22 -3.33 -21.15 -14.08
C GLU A 22 -2.15 -21.21 -13.10
N VAL A 23 -1.10 -20.45 -13.38
CA VAL A 23 0.11 -20.39 -12.53
C VAL A 23 -0.27 -19.94 -11.12
N GLY A 24 0.18 -20.70 -10.11
CA GLY A 24 -0.10 -20.43 -8.70
C GLY A 24 -1.49 -20.83 -8.22
N VAL A 25 -2.25 -21.54 -9.08
CA VAL A 25 -3.57 -22.11 -8.72
C VAL A 25 -3.53 -23.62 -8.90
N THR A 26 -3.89 -24.35 -7.85
CA THR A 26 -4.08 -25.79 -7.86
C THR A 26 -5.52 -26.14 -7.50
N ASP A 27 -5.87 -27.41 -7.46
CA ASP A 27 -7.18 -27.84 -6.95
C ASP A 27 -7.38 -27.57 -5.45
N LYS A 28 -6.29 -27.36 -4.71
CA LYS A 28 -6.31 -27.19 -3.25
C LYS A 28 -5.87 -25.81 -2.77
N THR A 29 -5.11 -25.05 -3.57
CA THR A 29 -4.47 -23.84 -3.11
C THR A 29 -4.47 -22.72 -4.16
N ILE A 30 -4.42 -21.47 -3.69
CA ILE A 30 -4.12 -20.27 -4.46
C ILE A 30 -2.93 -19.60 -3.76
N LEU A 31 -1.80 -19.50 -4.44
CA LEU A 31 -0.56 -18.98 -3.88
C LEU A 31 -0.43 -17.47 -4.17
N ILE A 32 -0.31 -16.65 -3.11
CA ILE A 32 -0.20 -15.21 -3.16
C ILE A 32 1.21 -14.79 -2.70
N GLY A 33 1.84 -13.88 -3.43
CA GLY A 33 3.17 -13.35 -3.10
C GLY A 33 3.11 -11.99 -2.42
N MET A 34 4.04 -11.74 -1.50
CA MET A 34 4.24 -10.45 -0.85
C MET A 34 5.73 -10.14 -0.76
N THR A 35 6.15 -8.92 -1.13
CA THR A 35 7.46 -8.37 -0.78
C THR A 35 7.26 -7.08 -0.01
N ALA A 36 7.86 -6.99 1.17
CA ALA A 36 7.76 -5.85 2.07
C ALA A 36 8.93 -5.89 3.07
N PRO A 37 9.24 -4.79 3.78
CA PRO A 37 10.25 -4.84 4.83
C PRO A 37 9.76 -5.66 6.02
N PHE A 38 10.50 -6.70 6.37
CA PHE A 38 10.30 -7.47 7.62
C PHE A 38 11.47 -7.31 8.57
N SER A 39 12.51 -6.62 8.14
CA SER A 39 13.70 -6.28 8.92
C SER A 39 14.06 -4.79 8.78
N GLY A 40 15.07 -4.35 9.54
CA GLY A 40 15.54 -2.97 9.55
C GLY A 40 14.55 -1.97 10.16
N SER A 41 14.78 -0.68 9.92
CA SER A 41 13.97 0.41 10.47
C SER A 41 12.51 0.38 10.03
N SER A 42 12.22 -0.13 8.82
CA SER A 42 10.86 -0.25 8.29
C SER A 42 10.22 -1.62 8.58
N GLY A 43 10.94 -2.54 9.25
CA GLY A 43 10.47 -3.90 9.56
C GLY A 43 9.12 -3.96 10.28
N PRO A 44 8.85 -3.13 11.28
CA PRO A 44 7.57 -3.13 12.00
C PRO A 44 6.35 -2.98 11.10
N TYR A 45 6.43 -2.17 10.05
CA TYR A 45 5.33 -1.99 9.08
C TYR A 45 4.96 -3.30 8.37
N GLY A 46 5.95 -3.94 7.75
CA GLY A 46 5.71 -5.19 7.01
C GLY A 46 5.30 -6.34 7.91
N GLN A 47 5.84 -6.42 9.14
CA GLN A 47 5.48 -7.43 10.12
C GLN A 47 4.00 -7.31 10.53
N ASP A 48 3.50 -6.10 10.79
CA ASP A 48 2.10 -5.85 11.11
C ASP A 48 1.20 -6.26 9.93
N MET A 49 1.51 -5.80 8.72
CA MET A 49 0.77 -6.15 7.51
C MET A 49 0.71 -7.66 7.28
N ARG A 50 1.85 -8.36 7.37
CA ARG A 50 1.93 -9.81 7.18
C ARG A 50 1.09 -10.55 8.22
N THR A 51 1.17 -10.15 9.48
CA THR A 51 0.40 -10.76 10.59
C THR A 51 -1.10 -10.69 10.31
N VAL A 52 -1.59 -9.53 9.89
CA VAL A 52 -3.00 -9.31 9.57
C VAL A 52 -3.45 -10.10 8.34
N ILE A 53 -2.67 -10.08 7.26
CA ILE A 53 -2.98 -10.85 6.04
C ILE A 53 -3.06 -12.35 6.35
N GLN A 54 -2.10 -12.89 7.11
CA GLN A 54 -2.09 -14.29 7.52
C GLN A 54 -3.30 -14.64 8.40
N ALA A 55 -3.69 -13.75 9.32
CA ALA A 55 -4.87 -13.95 10.15
C ALA A 55 -6.16 -13.99 9.30
N TYR A 56 -6.29 -13.08 8.34
CA TYR A 56 -7.44 -13.06 7.46
C TYR A 56 -7.48 -14.27 6.50
N PHE A 57 -6.35 -14.66 5.91
CA PHE A 57 -6.28 -15.87 5.08
C PHE A 57 -6.63 -17.12 5.87
N ARG A 58 -6.19 -17.23 7.13
CA ARG A 58 -6.57 -18.31 8.03
C ARG A 58 -8.09 -18.36 8.22
N GLN A 59 -8.72 -17.23 8.54
CA GLN A 59 -10.18 -17.16 8.69
C GLN A 59 -10.91 -17.60 7.40
N VAL A 60 -10.47 -17.12 6.22
CA VAL A 60 -11.04 -17.53 4.94
C VAL A 60 -10.88 -19.05 4.70
N ASN A 61 -9.73 -19.59 5.05
CA ASN A 61 -9.42 -21.01 4.88
C ASN A 61 -10.23 -21.90 5.83
N GLU A 62 -10.45 -21.48 7.07
CA GLU A 62 -11.31 -22.16 8.06
C GLU A 62 -12.77 -22.17 7.63
N ALA A 63 -13.22 -21.14 6.93
CA ALA A 63 -14.55 -21.05 6.32
C ALA A 63 -14.69 -21.87 5.02
N GLY A 64 -13.72 -22.73 4.67
CA GLY A 64 -13.75 -23.59 3.48
C GLY A 64 -12.98 -23.04 2.28
N GLY A 65 -12.25 -21.93 2.43
CA GLY A 65 -11.42 -21.34 1.39
C GLY A 65 -12.24 -20.62 0.31
N ILE A 66 -11.68 -20.51 -0.88
CA ILE A 66 -12.38 -19.94 -2.06
C ILE A 66 -12.58 -21.06 -3.09
N ASN A 67 -13.83 -21.43 -3.32
CA ASN A 67 -14.18 -22.56 -4.18
C ASN A 67 -13.45 -23.87 -3.79
N GLY A 68 -13.27 -24.13 -2.48
CA GLY A 68 -12.56 -25.29 -1.93
C GLY A 68 -11.02 -25.18 -1.91
N ARG A 69 -10.46 -24.05 -2.38
CA ARG A 69 -9.02 -23.80 -2.40
C ARG A 69 -8.60 -22.92 -1.22
N LYS A 70 -7.51 -23.27 -0.54
CA LYS A 70 -6.92 -22.47 0.52
C LYS A 70 -6.05 -21.36 -0.05
N LEU A 71 -6.04 -20.22 0.61
CA LEU A 71 -5.08 -19.14 0.33
C LEU A 71 -3.78 -19.40 1.07
N GLU A 72 -2.66 -19.27 0.39
CA GLU A 72 -1.32 -19.37 0.94
C GLU A 72 -0.54 -18.09 0.65
N LEU A 73 0.20 -17.56 1.65
CA LEU A 73 1.02 -16.38 1.52
C LEU A 73 2.51 -16.76 1.50
N ARG A 74 3.20 -16.42 0.41
CA ARG A 74 4.65 -16.42 0.30
C ARG A 74 5.16 -15.00 0.50
N ALA A 75 5.90 -14.74 1.58
CA ALA A 75 6.39 -13.41 1.92
C ALA A 75 7.93 -13.38 1.94
N LEU A 76 8.52 -12.37 1.29
CA LEU A 76 9.97 -12.17 1.19
C LEU A 76 10.34 -10.77 1.72
N ASP A 77 11.42 -10.71 2.51
CA ASP A 77 11.94 -9.46 3.11
C ASP A 77 12.75 -8.66 2.09
N ASP A 78 12.38 -7.39 1.90
CA ASP A 78 13.14 -6.46 1.07
C ASP A 78 13.87 -5.37 1.87
N GLY A 79 13.64 -5.27 3.18
CA GLY A 79 14.26 -4.25 4.04
C GLY A 79 14.00 -2.81 3.60
N TYR A 80 12.97 -2.58 2.77
CA TYR A 80 12.67 -1.30 2.12
C TYR A 80 13.74 -0.89 1.08
N GLU A 81 14.43 -1.86 0.49
CA GLU A 81 15.44 -1.63 -0.55
C GLU A 81 14.87 -1.98 -1.93
N THR A 82 15.02 -1.05 -2.89
CA THR A 82 14.42 -1.17 -4.23
C THR A 82 14.89 -2.40 -4.98
N ASP A 83 16.21 -2.65 -5.01
CA ASP A 83 16.80 -3.77 -5.74
C ASP A 83 16.37 -5.12 -5.17
N LYS A 84 16.25 -5.21 -3.83
CA LYS A 84 15.74 -6.41 -3.15
C LYS A 84 14.27 -6.64 -3.47
N ALA A 85 13.44 -5.60 -3.48
CA ALA A 85 12.03 -5.72 -3.83
C ALA A 85 11.83 -6.21 -5.27
N VAL A 86 12.63 -5.71 -6.22
CA VAL A 86 12.65 -6.19 -7.61
C VAL A 86 13.07 -7.66 -7.68
N ALA A 87 14.19 -8.04 -7.01
CA ALA A 87 14.67 -9.41 -6.97
C ALA A 87 13.66 -10.37 -6.33
N ASN A 88 13.06 -9.98 -5.20
CA ASN A 88 12.02 -10.74 -4.53
C ASN A 88 10.78 -10.93 -5.43
N THR A 89 10.33 -9.86 -6.09
CA THR A 89 9.20 -9.95 -7.03
C THR A 89 9.49 -10.92 -8.16
N ARG A 90 10.72 -10.92 -8.69
CA ARG A 90 11.14 -11.87 -9.71
C ARG A 90 11.14 -13.30 -9.17
N THR A 91 11.65 -13.54 -7.97
CA THR A 91 11.61 -14.84 -7.30
C THR A 91 10.18 -15.34 -7.08
N LEU A 92 9.31 -14.49 -6.53
CA LEU A 92 7.90 -14.83 -6.31
C LEU A 92 7.18 -15.26 -7.59
N ILE A 93 7.45 -14.59 -8.71
CA ILE A 93 6.79 -14.86 -9.99
C ILE A 93 7.40 -16.06 -10.71
N SER A 94 8.74 -16.12 -10.81
CA SER A 94 9.42 -17.11 -11.66
C SER A 94 9.71 -18.42 -10.93
N ALA A 95 10.17 -18.37 -9.67
CA ALA A 95 10.55 -19.53 -8.88
C ALA A 95 9.40 -20.06 -8.03
N ASP A 96 8.78 -19.20 -7.21
CA ASP A 96 7.66 -19.58 -6.35
C ASP A 96 6.35 -19.71 -7.13
N ARG A 97 6.26 -19.14 -8.34
CA ARG A 97 5.11 -19.25 -9.25
C ARG A 97 3.81 -18.77 -8.63
N VAL A 98 3.82 -17.62 -7.94
CA VAL A 98 2.61 -17.06 -7.32
C VAL A 98 1.55 -16.66 -8.36
N PHE A 99 0.28 -16.77 -7.99
CA PHE A 99 -0.85 -16.39 -8.83
C PHE A 99 -0.98 -14.87 -8.95
N ALA A 100 -0.89 -14.18 -7.82
CA ALA A 100 -1.00 -12.72 -7.72
C ALA A 100 -0.08 -12.21 -6.60
N LEU A 101 0.16 -10.91 -6.60
CA LEU A 101 0.88 -10.19 -5.56
C LEU A 101 -0.09 -9.39 -4.68
N LEU A 102 0.26 -9.20 -3.42
CA LEU A 102 -0.54 -8.50 -2.42
C LEU A 102 0.34 -7.62 -1.54
N ALA A 103 -0.13 -6.40 -1.25
CA ALA A 103 0.36 -5.56 -0.17
C ALA A 103 1.89 -5.34 -0.18
N SER A 104 2.44 -4.91 -1.32
CA SER A 104 3.83 -4.47 -1.38
C SER A 104 4.04 -3.16 -0.59
N TYR A 105 5.29 -2.76 -0.39
CA TYR A 105 5.64 -1.60 0.41
C TYR A 105 6.58 -0.65 -0.33
N GLY A 106 6.26 0.66 -0.27
CA GLY A 106 7.13 1.72 -0.72
C GLY A 106 7.00 2.10 -2.20
N SER A 107 7.22 3.38 -2.49
CA SER A 107 6.98 3.97 -3.81
C SER A 107 8.03 3.53 -4.82
N SER A 108 9.32 3.78 -4.54
CA SER A 108 10.41 3.35 -5.43
C SER A 108 10.45 1.83 -5.62
N PRO A 109 10.36 0.99 -4.56
CA PRO A 109 10.32 -0.46 -4.70
C PRO A 109 9.16 -0.96 -5.57
N THR A 110 7.94 -0.46 -5.32
CA THR A 110 6.76 -0.91 -6.08
C THR A 110 6.82 -0.45 -7.54
N THR A 111 7.26 0.80 -7.79
CA THR A 111 7.38 1.35 -9.16
C THR A 111 8.40 0.57 -9.98
N ALA A 112 9.58 0.28 -9.41
CA ALA A 112 10.61 -0.51 -10.08
C ALA A 112 10.12 -1.94 -10.35
N ALA A 113 9.57 -2.62 -9.34
CA ALA A 113 9.02 -3.96 -9.48
C ALA A 113 7.88 -4.04 -10.52
N MET A 114 7.05 -2.99 -10.63
CA MET A 114 6.01 -2.90 -11.65
C MET A 114 6.60 -2.81 -13.04
N ASN A 115 7.53 -1.90 -13.24
CA ASN A 115 8.07 -1.63 -14.57
C ASN A 115 9.00 -2.73 -15.08
N GLU A 116 9.71 -3.42 -14.19
CA GLU A 116 10.72 -4.42 -14.55
C GLU A 116 10.22 -5.86 -14.47
N VAL A 117 9.20 -6.14 -13.63
CA VAL A 117 8.82 -7.52 -13.31
C VAL A 117 7.32 -7.77 -13.46
N PHE A 118 6.50 -7.36 -12.48
CA PHE A 118 5.12 -7.88 -12.43
C PHE A 118 4.22 -7.30 -13.51
N GLY A 119 4.38 -6.03 -13.90
CA GLY A 119 3.64 -5.44 -15.01
C GLY A 119 4.00 -6.08 -16.35
N VAL A 120 5.29 -6.37 -16.57
CA VAL A 120 5.79 -7.06 -17.76
C VAL A 120 5.31 -8.51 -17.80
N ALA A 121 5.35 -9.22 -16.65
CA ALA A 121 4.89 -10.60 -16.50
C ALA A 121 3.36 -10.74 -16.43
N LYS A 122 2.62 -9.63 -16.45
CA LYS A 122 1.16 -9.59 -16.37
C LYS A 122 0.60 -10.25 -15.10
N VAL A 123 1.30 -10.07 -13.98
CA VAL A 123 0.89 -10.57 -12.67
C VAL A 123 0.24 -9.43 -11.89
N PRO A 124 -1.04 -9.52 -11.49
CA PRO A 124 -1.70 -8.44 -10.77
C PRO A 124 -1.15 -8.29 -9.36
N LEU A 125 -0.95 -7.02 -8.94
CA LEU A 125 -0.67 -6.61 -7.57
C LEU A 125 -1.88 -5.85 -7.02
N VAL A 126 -2.40 -6.31 -5.89
CA VAL A 126 -3.50 -5.63 -5.18
C VAL A 126 -2.94 -4.97 -3.92
N GLY A 127 -3.01 -3.63 -3.90
CA GLY A 127 -2.57 -2.81 -2.79
C GLY A 127 -1.06 -2.70 -2.62
N THR A 128 -0.65 -1.53 -2.18
CA THR A 128 0.71 -1.21 -1.73
C THR A 128 0.64 -0.08 -0.75
N ILE A 129 1.56 -0.03 0.20
CA ILE A 129 1.75 1.15 1.05
C ILE A 129 2.54 2.18 0.25
N SER A 130 1.85 2.82 -0.65
CA SER A 130 2.36 3.93 -1.45
C SER A 130 1.21 4.74 -2.05
N GLY A 131 1.34 6.06 -1.96
CA GLY A 131 0.45 7.04 -2.60
C GLY A 131 1.02 7.65 -3.89
N ALA A 132 2.17 7.14 -4.41
CA ALA A 132 2.89 7.74 -5.52
C ALA A 132 2.11 7.70 -6.85
N ASP A 133 2.24 8.76 -7.63
CA ASP A 133 1.53 8.90 -8.91
C ASP A 133 2.06 7.94 -9.98
N SER A 134 3.34 7.54 -9.91
CA SER A 134 3.97 6.61 -10.86
C SER A 134 3.24 5.26 -10.98
N ILE A 135 2.61 4.80 -9.89
CA ILE A 135 1.85 3.54 -9.85
C ILE A 135 0.33 3.75 -10.00
N ARG A 136 -0.11 4.97 -10.34
CA ARG A 136 -1.52 5.35 -10.50
C ARG A 136 -1.87 5.90 -11.88
N GLN A 137 -0.88 5.97 -12.77
CA GLN A 137 -1.09 6.39 -14.15
C GLN A 137 -2.14 5.51 -14.82
N SER A 138 -2.88 6.09 -15.76
CA SER A 138 -3.79 5.31 -16.58
C SER A 138 -3.02 4.19 -17.32
N PRO A 139 -3.58 2.99 -17.46
CA PRO A 139 -3.00 1.94 -18.31
C PRO A 139 -2.78 2.37 -19.77
N LYS A 140 -3.41 3.46 -20.23
CA LYS A 140 -3.15 4.07 -21.56
C LYS A 140 -1.80 4.77 -21.59
N ASP A 141 -1.40 5.39 -20.48
CA ASP A 141 -0.13 6.14 -20.38
C ASP A 141 1.03 5.22 -20.00
N ASN A 142 0.77 4.25 -19.12
CA ASN A 142 1.70 3.21 -18.75
C ASN A 142 1.00 1.84 -18.70
N ARG A 143 1.23 1.01 -19.71
CA ARG A 143 0.60 -0.32 -19.85
C ARG A 143 0.81 -1.25 -18.65
N ASN A 144 1.92 -1.10 -17.91
CA ASN A 144 2.24 -1.92 -16.76
C ASN A 144 1.28 -1.64 -15.60
N ASN A 145 0.73 -0.42 -15.51
CA ASN A 145 -0.28 -0.05 -14.52
C ASN A 145 -1.61 -0.82 -14.69
N ARG A 146 -1.82 -1.52 -15.79
CA ARG A 146 -2.98 -2.42 -15.94
C ARG A 146 -3.03 -3.46 -14.82
N TYR A 147 -1.88 -3.88 -14.31
CA TYR A 147 -1.75 -4.93 -13.30
C TYR A 147 -1.56 -4.38 -11.88
N MET A 148 -1.64 -3.06 -11.68
CA MET A 148 -1.54 -2.39 -10.39
C MET A 148 -2.90 -1.88 -9.91
N PHE A 149 -3.37 -2.34 -8.75
CA PHE A 149 -4.65 -1.93 -8.16
C PHE A 149 -4.42 -1.27 -6.81
N ASN A 150 -4.50 0.07 -6.77
CA ASN A 150 -4.22 0.86 -5.58
C ASN A 150 -5.48 1.01 -4.73
N VAL A 151 -5.46 0.49 -3.51
CA VAL A 151 -6.62 0.50 -2.61
C VAL A 151 -6.77 1.83 -1.86
N ARG A 152 -5.66 2.48 -1.55
CA ARG A 152 -5.58 3.73 -0.78
C ARG A 152 -5.59 5.00 -1.66
N ALA A 153 -5.82 6.15 -1.04
CA ALA A 153 -5.67 7.47 -1.67
C ALA A 153 -4.21 7.75 -2.10
N SER A 154 -4.04 8.70 -3.02
CA SER A 154 -2.72 9.17 -3.47
C SER A 154 -2.08 10.14 -2.47
N TYR A 155 -0.77 10.35 -2.59
CA TYR A 155 -0.09 11.42 -1.83
C TYR A 155 -0.60 12.80 -2.24
N ALA A 156 -1.00 12.99 -3.48
CA ALA A 156 -1.64 14.23 -3.90
C ALA A 156 -2.94 14.50 -3.12
N ASN A 157 -3.78 13.48 -2.88
CA ASN A 157 -4.97 13.63 -2.04
C ASN A 157 -4.63 13.95 -0.58
N GLU A 158 -3.64 13.26 0.00
CA GLU A 158 -3.21 13.48 1.38
C GLU A 158 -2.63 14.88 1.57
N THR A 159 -1.72 15.30 0.70
CA THR A 159 -1.06 16.61 0.78
C THR A 159 -2.03 17.76 0.50
N GLU A 160 -2.99 17.56 -0.41
CA GLU A 160 -4.06 18.55 -0.64
C GLU A 160 -4.91 18.74 0.62
N ALA A 161 -5.30 17.67 1.31
CA ALA A 161 -6.06 17.76 2.57
C ALA A 161 -5.25 18.49 3.66
N ILE A 162 -3.96 18.16 3.81
CA ILE A 162 -3.06 18.82 4.79
C ILE A 162 -2.92 20.31 4.48
N VAL A 163 -2.59 20.66 3.23
CA VAL A 163 -2.36 22.06 2.83
C VAL A 163 -3.64 22.86 2.95
N ASN A 164 -4.79 22.33 2.51
CA ASN A 164 -6.08 23.01 2.67
C ASN A 164 -6.38 23.30 4.14
N GLN A 165 -6.13 22.36 5.05
CA GLN A 165 -6.29 22.57 6.48
C GLN A 165 -5.36 23.66 7.00
N LEU A 166 -4.07 23.64 6.67
CA LEU A 166 -3.10 24.65 7.12
C LEU A 166 -3.47 26.04 6.62
N VAL A 167 -3.83 26.16 5.34
CA VAL A 167 -4.23 27.45 4.74
C VAL A 167 -5.53 27.97 5.36
N SER A 168 -6.51 27.09 5.64
CA SER A 168 -7.76 27.47 6.30
C SER A 168 -7.54 28.02 7.72
N LEU A 169 -6.48 27.57 8.40
CA LEU A 169 -6.02 28.10 9.69
C LEU A 169 -5.19 29.38 9.56
N GLY A 170 -5.01 29.91 8.35
CA GLY A 170 -4.28 31.15 8.09
C GLY A 170 -2.76 30.99 7.97
N PHE A 171 -2.23 29.78 7.88
CA PHE A 171 -0.80 29.55 7.74
C PHE A 171 -0.31 29.92 6.34
N LYS A 172 0.76 30.73 6.27
CA LYS A 172 1.38 31.21 5.02
C LYS A 172 2.81 30.76 4.86
N ASN A 173 3.51 30.53 5.98
CA ASN A 173 4.92 30.14 6.01
C ASN A 173 4.99 28.62 6.26
N ILE A 174 4.90 27.84 5.19
CA ILE A 174 4.86 26.38 5.23
C ILE A 174 6.13 25.83 4.57
N ALA A 175 6.92 25.08 5.33
CA ALA A 175 8.11 24.39 4.85
C ALA A 175 7.84 22.91 4.59
N VAL A 176 8.74 22.25 3.85
CA VAL A 176 8.64 20.83 3.53
C VAL A 176 9.93 20.10 3.85
N LEU A 177 9.82 19.00 4.60
CA LEU A 177 10.85 17.98 4.71
C LEU A 177 10.41 16.75 3.90
N TYR A 178 11.29 16.19 3.07
CA TYR A 178 10.94 14.98 2.32
C TYR A 178 12.09 13.97 2.27
N GLN A 179 11.74 12.67 2.14
CA GLN A 179 12.69 11.61 1.92
C GLN A 179 13.20 11.66 0.47
N ASN A 180 14.50 11.56 0.25
CA ASN A 180 15.12 11.65 -1.07
C ASN A 180 14.93 10.36 -1.88
N ASP A 181 13.68 10.09 -2.26
CA ASP A 181 13.29 8.97 -3.13
C ASP A 181 11.91 9.19 -3.76
N GLY A 182 11.37 8.17 -4.45
CA GLY A 182 10.06 8.27 -5.12
C GLY A 182 8.89 8.54 -4.16
N PHE A 183 8.98 8.18 -2.87
CA PHE A 183 7.99 8.54 -1.86
C PHE A 183 8.03 10.04 -1.58
N GLY A 184 9.19 10.54 -1.19
CA GLY A 184 9.34 11.93 -0.81
C GLY A 184 9.11 12.89 -1.99
N ASN A 185 9.61 12.55 -3.17
CA ASN A 185 9.40 13.37 -4.38
C ASN A 185 7.92 13.48 -4.73
N SER A 186 7.17 12.38 -4.74
CA SER A 186 5.73 12.41 -5.03
C SER A 186 4.94 13.21 -3.98
N GLY A 187 5.32 13.12 -2.70
CA GLY A 187 4.69 13.94 -1.65
C GLY A 187 5.06 15.42 -1.77
N LEU A 188 6.32 15.75 -2.08
CA LEU A 188 6.75 17.13 -2.34
C LEU A 188 5.97 17.74 -3.49
N ASP A 189 5.85 17.03 -4.62
CA ASP A 189 5.08 17.49 -5.78
C ASP A 189 3.62 17.75 -5.42
N GLY A 190 3.04 16.88 -4.58
CA GLY A 190 1.70 17.07 -4.05
C GLY A 190 1.55 18.32 -3.18
N VAL A 191 2.50 18.58 -2.26
CA VAL A 191 2.49 19.80 -1.42
C VAL A 191 2.64 21.05 -2.29
N VAL A 192 3.61 21.05 -3.21
CA VAL A 192 3.84 22.19 -4.12
C VAL A 192 2.61 22.48 -4.95
N SER A 193 1.99 21.43 -5.52
CA SER A 193 0.77 21.55 -6.32
C SER A 193 -0.41 22.09 -5.50
N ALA A 194 -0.57 21.61 -4.26
CA ALA A 194 -1.63 22.08 -3.37
C ALA A 194 -1.42 23.53 -2.94
N LEU A 195 -0.21 23.93 -2.56
CA LEU A 195 0.12 25.33 -2.20
C LEU A 195 -0.11 26.27 -3.39
N LYS A 196 0.24 25.85 -4.61
CA LYS A 196 0.02 26.64 -5.82
C LYS A 196 -1.46 27.00 -6.05
N LYS A 197 -2.40 26.10 -5.67
CA LYS A 197 -3.85 26.39 -5.73
C LYS A 197 -4.26 27.56 -4.82
N HIS A 198 -3.46 27.84 -3.80
CA HIS A 198 -3.63 28.96 -2.85
C HIS A 198 -2.69 30.15 -3.12
N ASN A 199 -2.02 30.20 -4.29
CA ASN A 199 -1.02 31.20 -4.65
C ASN A 199 0.14 31.25 -3.64
N GLN A 200 0.52 30.12 -3.09
CA GLN A 200 1.64 29.95 -2.16
C GLN A 200 2.71 29.01 -2.73
N THR A 201 3.91 29.08 -2.17
CA THR A 201 5.01 28.15 -2.44
C THR A 201 5.63 27.73 -1.11
N PRO A 202 6.32 26.59 -1.04
CA PRO A 202 7.07 26.22 0.17
C PRO A 202 8.08 27.30 0.53
N SER A 203 8.12 27.70 1.82
CA SER A 203 9.08 28.70 2.32
C SER A 203 10.51 28.15 2.43
N ALA A 204 10.65 26.85 2.65
CA ALA A 204 11.90 26.11 2.57
C ALA A 204 11.60 24.66 2.20
N ILE A 205 12.56 24.01 1.55
CA ILE A 205 12.51 22.59 1.21
C ILE A 205 13.83 21.99 1.65
N ALA A 206 13.77 20.88 2.37
CA ALA A 206 14.93 20.10 2.78
C ALA A 206 14.68 18.61 2.67
N THR A 207 15.72 17.80 2.59
CA THR A 207 15.65 16.37 2.34
C THR A 207 16.42 15.55 3.35
N VAL A 208 16.01 14.31 3.53
CA VAL A 208 16.71 13.27 4.29
C VAL A 208 16.78 12.00 3.43
N GLU A 209 17.88 11.27 3.51
CA GLU A 209 18.04 10.03 2.76
C GLU A 209 17.14 8.91 3.32
N ARG A 210 16.70 8.00 2.43
CA ARG A 210 15.93 6.82 2.82
C ARG A 210 16.69 5.98 3.85
N ASN A 211 15.98 5.42 4.81
CA ASN A 211 16.54 4.65 5.93
C ASN A 211 17.52 5.41 6.82
N SER A 212 17.62 6.76 6.71
CA SER A 212 18.46 7.61 7.51
C SER A 212 17.68 8.41 8.55
N THR A 213 18.34 8.77 9.64
CA THR A 213 17.88 9.73 10.65
C THR A 213 18.79 10.95 10.73
N ASP A 214 19.70 11.13 9.79
CA ASP A 214 20.56 12.33 9.70
C ASP A 214 19.76 13.50 9.12
N VAL A 215 19.09 14.23 9.99
CA VAL A 215 18.20 15.34 9.67
C VAL A 215 18.74 16.71 10.12
N ALA A 216 19.92 16.77 10.75
CA ALA A 216 20.44 17.99 11.35
C ALA A 216 20.58 19.11 10.32
N LYS A 217 21.12 18.81 9.12
CA LYS A 217 21.24 19.78 8.03
C LYS A 217 19.87 20.25 7.55
N ALA A 218 18.91 19.35 7.41
CA ALA A 218 17.55 19.66 6.99
C ALA A 218 16.84 20.54 8.01
N ALA A 219 16.96 20.23 9.30
CA ALA A 219 16.41 21.03 10.39
C ALA A 219 17.02 22.45 10.40
N ALA A 220 18.34 22.58 10.22
CA ALA A 220 19.00 23.87 10.15
C ALA A 220 18.53 24.74 8.95
N ILE A 221 18.25 24.13 7.79
CA ILE A 221 17.70 24.82 6.62
C ILE A 221 16.28 25.33 6.91
N ILE A 222 15.43 24.47 7.44
CA ILE A 222 14.02 24.79 7.69
C ILE A 222 13.88 25.77 8.83
N ALA A 223 14.69 25.65 9.89
CA ALA A 223 14.66 26.56 11.03
C ALA A 223 14.96 28.02 10.65
N LYS A 224 15.80 28.26 9.63
CA LYS A 224 16.16 29.65 9.20
C LYS A 224 14.95 30.46 8.71
N VAL A 225 13.93 29.84 8.20
CA VAL A 225 12.73 30.53 7.70
C VAL A 225 11.65 30.70 8.78
N ASN A 226 11.88 30.20 9.98
CA ASN A 226 10.92 30.23 11.10
C ASN A 226 9.50 29.83 10.67
N PRO A 227 9.28 28.60 10.18
CA PRO A 227 8.03 28.19 9.56
C PRO A 227 6.89 28.14 10.58
N GLN A 228 5.68 28.46 10.14
CA GLN A 228 4.44 28.25 10.92
C GLN A 228 4.04 26.78 10.93
N ALA A 229 4.29 26.08 9.82
CA ALA A 229 4.07 24.66 9.70
C ALA A 229 5.16 23.97 8.87
N VAL A 230 5.38 22.69 9.13
CA VAL A 230 6.23 21.82 8.31
C VAL A 230 5.44 20.60 7.89
N VAL A 231 5.34 20.35 6.58
CA VAL A 231 4.81 19.12 6.03
C VAL A 231 5.97 18.15 5.85
N MET A 232 5.91 16.99 6.51
CA MET A 232 6.97 16.00 6.52
C MET A 232 6.53 14.77 5.70
N VAL A 233 7.22 14.53 4.60
CA VAL A 233 7.03 13.34 3.75
C VAL A 233 8.15 12.35 4.07
N THR A 234 8.11 11.80 5.26
CA THR A 234 9.15 10.93 5.84
C THR A 234 8.53 9.82 6.69
N LEU A 235 9.28 8.75 6.96
CA LEU A 235 8.88 7.67 7.86
C LEU A 235 9.17 8.03 9.33
N TYR A 236 8.63 7.25 10.27
CA TYR A 236 8.57 7.61 11.69
C TYR A 236 9.91 7.99 12.32
N LYS A 237 11.02 7.26 12.05
CA LYS A 237 12.32 7.58 12.65
C LYS A 237 12.89 8.93 12.19
N ALA A 238 12.83 9.18 10.87
CA ALA A 238 13.28 10.47 10.32
C ALA A 238 12.38 11.61 10.77
N THR A 239 11.05 11.39 10.81
CA THR A 239 10.08 12.35 11.35
C THR A 239 10.38 12.68 12.81
N ALA A 240 10.60 11.67 13.64
CA ALA A 240 10.91 11.86 15.06
C ALA A 240 12.21 12.62 15.26
N ALA A 241 13.28 12.20 14.60
CA ALA A 241 14.58 12.89 14.68
C ALA A 241 14.46 14.36 14.27
N PHE A 242 13.69 14.65 13.19
CA PHE A 242 13.50 16.02 12.73
C PHE A 242 12.70 16.87 13.74
N VAL A 243 11.61 16.35 14.30
CA VAL A 243 10.84 17.04 15.35
C VAL A 243 11.74 17.39 16.55
N GLN A 244 12.59 16.44 16.97
CA GLN A 244 13.54 16.67 18.07
C GLN A 244 14.58 17.75 17.73
N GLU A 245 15.15 17.73 16.52
CA GLU A 245 16.12 18.76 16.09
C GLU A 245 15.48 20.17 16.02
N MET A 246 14.25 20.29 15.52
CA MET A 246 13.53 21.56 15.49
C MET A 246 13.28 22.09 16.92
N ARG A 247 12.92 21.22 17.87
CA ARG A 247 12.72 21.59 19.26
C ARG A 247 14.02 21.99 19.96
N LYS A 248 15.14 21.32 19.69
CA LYS A 248 16.46 21.74 20.14
C LYS A 248 16.80 23.15 19.64
N ALA A 249 16.37 23.50 18.43
CA ALA A 249 16.46 24.84 17.86
C ALA A 249 15.42 25.83 18.45
N LYS A 250 14.66 25.44 19.49
CA LYS A 250 13.57 26.18 20.12
C LYS A 250 12.46 26.60 19.17
N GLN A 251 12.19 25.77 18.15
CA GLN A 251 11.11 25.95 17.21
C GLN A 251 10.10 24.81 17.33
N ALA A 252 8.81 25.17 17.35
CA ALA A 252 7.71 24.24 17.43
C ALA A 252 6.60 24.63 16.43
N PRO A 253 6.86 24.57 15.12
CA PRO A 253 5.83 24.77 14.11
C PRO A 253 4.74 23.71 14.23
N GLN A 254 3.60 23.91 13.56
CA GLN A 254 2.66 22.81 13.36
C GLN A 254 3.31 21.75 12.49
N PHE A 255 3.59 20.60 13.08
CA PHE A 255 4.11 19.45 12.34
C PHE A 255 2.94 18.66 11.72
N MET A 256 3.02 18.43 10.42
CA MET A 256 2.06 17.58 9.66
C MET A 256 2.82 16.51 8.90
N THR A 257 2.29 15.32 8.83
CA THR A 257 2.91 14.23 8.07
C THR A 257 1.86 13.35 7.39
N LEU A 258 2.28 12.54 6.43
CA LEU A 258 1.43 11.66 5.67
C LEU A 258 1.26 10.30 6.37
N SER A 259 0.21 9.58 6.02
CA SER A 259 -0.14 8.28 6.58
C SER A 259 1.00 7.24 6.62
N PRO A 260 1.99 7.23 5.68
CA PRO A 260 3.11 6.29 5.78
C PRO A 260 4.03 6.49 6.98
N VAL A 261 3.86 7.55 7.77
CA VAL A 261 4.63 7.72 9.01
C VAL A 261 4.38 6.60 10.02
N GLY A 262 3.14 6.07 10.07
CA GLY A 262 2.74 5.08 11.09
C GLY A 262 2.58 5.73 12.47
N ALA A 263 1.35 6.15 12.81
CA ALA A 263 1.06 6.91 14.02
C ALA A 263 1.58 6.23 15.29
N ASP A 264 1.35 4.92 15.44
CA ASP A 264 1.76 4.17 16.62
C ASP A 264 3.29 4.09 16.76
N LEU A 265 4.01 3.94 15.63
CA LEU A 265 5.47 3.89 15.61
C LEU A 265 6.05 5.27 15.91
N LEU A 266 5.43 6.34 15.42
CA LEU A 266 5.85 7.71 15.73
C LEU A 266 5.67 8.02 17.22
N VAL A 267 4.55 7.58 17.81
CA VAL A 267 4.31 7.71 19.26
C VAL A 267 5.33 6.92 20.06
N GLN A 268 5.67 5.70 19.65
CA GLN A 268 6.70 4.89 20.32
C GLN A 268 8.08 5.56 20.28
N GLU A 269 8.43 6.24 19.19
CA GLU A 269 9.73 6.90 19.01
C GLU A 269 9.83 8.23 19.74
N LEU A 270 8.76 9.04 19.74
CA LEU A 270 8.74 10.41 20.31
C LEU A 270 8.19 10.48 21.74
N GLY A 271 7.39 9.47 22.18
CA GLY A 271 6.68 9.55 23.45
C GLY A 271 5.73 10.77 23.48
N ASP A 272 5.76 11.50 24.59
CA ASP A 272 4.93 12.72 24.78
C ASP A 272 5.25 13.84 23.78
N GLU A 273 6.42 13.82 23.19
CA GLU A 273 6.81 14.77 22.15
C GLU A 273 6.05 14.58 20.83
N ALA A 274 5.36 13.46 20.63
CA ALA A 274 4.49 13.27 19.48
C ALA A 274 3.21 14.12 19.53
N ARG A 275 2.84 14.64 20.72
CA ARG A 275 1.63 15.43 20.91
C ARG A 275 1.59 16.65 19.99
N GLY A 276 0.46 16.83 19.30
CA GLY A 276 0.22 17.94 18.38
C GLY A 276 0.69 17.65 16.94
N VAL A 277 1.38 16.54 16.67
CA VAL A 277 1.70 16.15 15.29
C VAL A 277 0.42 15.71 14.58
N GLY A 278 0.11 16.38 13.48
CA GLY A 278 -1.02 16.03 12.61
C GLY A 278 -0.61 14.99 11.59
N ILE A 279 -1.52 14.08 11.26
CA ILE A 279 -1.28 12.96 10.33
C ILE A 279 -2.49 12.82 9.41
N SER A 280 -2.27 12.78 8.09
CA SER A 280 -3.31 12.32 7.18
C SER A 280 -3.48 10.80 7.27
N GLN A 281 -4.71 10.33 7.16
CA GLN A 281 -5.04 8.90 7.19
C GLN A 281 -5.84 8.53 5.95
N VAL A 282 -5.55 7.37 5.39
CA VAL A 282 -6.18 6.87 4.17
C VAL A 282 -7.14 5.70 4.42
N MET A 283 -7.30 5.35 5.70
CA MET A 283 -8.22 4.34 6.21
C MET A 283 -9.10 4.95 7.31
N PRO A 284 -10.31 4.40 7.54
CA PRO A 284 -11.12 4.76 8.69
C PRO A 284 -10.36 4.55 10.01
N TYR A 285 -10.81 5.23 11.06
CA TYR A 285 -10.20 5.12 12.38
C TYR A 285 -10.24 3.68 12.91
N PRO A 286 -9.09 2.98 13.08
CA PRO A 286 -9.04 1.53 13.29
C PRO A 286 -9.54 1.06 14.67
N TRP A 287 -9.85 1.98 15.57
CA TRP A 287 -10.45 1.70 16.89
C TRP A 287 -11.97 1.94 16.93
N ASN A 288 -12.59 2.39 15.81
CA ASN A 288 -14.03 2.61 15.74
C ASN A 288 -14.76 1.37 15.20
N ASP A 289 -15.21 0.50 16.09
CA ASP A 289 -15.94 -0.74 15.78
C ASP A 289 -17.38 -0.53 15.27
N THR A 290 -17.87 0.72 15.25
CA THR A 290 -19.17 1.04 14.63
C THR A 290 -19.08 0.96 13.09
N VAL A 291 -17.89 1.11 12.51
CA VAL A 291 -17.66 0.93 11.07
C VAL A 291 -17.47 -0.55 10.76
N PRO A 292 -18.32 -1.18 9.92
CA PRO A 292 -18.32 -2.63 9.74
C PRO A 292 -16.96 -3.21 9.30
N VAL A 293 -16.24 -2.58 8.36
CA VAL A 293 -14.91 -3.06 7.93
C VAL A 293 -13.88 -3.01 9.06
N VAL A 294 -13.98 -2.04 9.96
CA VAL A 294 -13.11 -1.93 11.15
C VAL A 294 -13.46 -3.03 12.16
N ARG A 295 -14.73 -3.27 12.42
CA ARG A 295 -15.19 -4.35 13.32
C ARG A 295 -14.76 -5.73 12.81
N GLU A 296 -14.89 -5.98 11.50
CA GLU A 296 -14.41 -7.21 10.87
C GLU A 296 -12.89 -7.37 11.04
N TYR A 297 -12.12 -6.30 10.75
CA TYR A 297 -10.67 -6.27 10.96
C TYR A 297 -10.28 -6.60 12.39
N GLN A 298 -10.91 -5.94 13.38
CA GLN A 298 -10.65 -6.20 14.81
C GLN A 298 -10.98 -7.65 15.19
N SER A 299 -12.04 -8.22 14.64
CA SER A 299 -12.38 -9.64 14.83
C SER A 299 -11.31 -10.57 14.26
N VAL A 300 -10.77 -10.25 13.07
CA VAL A 300 -9.71 -11.03 12.41
C VAL A 300 -8.42 -11.05 13.23
N ILE A 301 -7.97 -9.90 13.70
CA ILE A 301 -6.72 -9.81 14.46
C ILE A 301 -6.83 -10.39 15.87
N GLY A 302 -8.04 -10.32 16.47
CA GLY A 302 -8.31 -10.83 17.82
C GLY A 302 -7.29 -10.34 18.85
N LYS A 303 -6.64 -11.28 19.57
CA LYS A 303 -5.59 -10.97 20.52
C LYS A 303 -4.16 -11.04 19.92
N GLN A 304 -4.04 -11.34 18.63
CA GLN A 304 -2.73 -11.58 17.98
C GLN A 304 -2.01 -10.28 17.62
N ALA A 305 -2.77 -9.21 17.38
CA ALA A 305 -2.24 -7.87 17.07
C ALA A 305 -3.10 -6.79 17.72
N LYS A 306 -2.53 -5.59 17.85
CA LYS A 306 -3.30 -4.39 18.23
C LYS A 306 -3.87 -3.72 16.98
N PRO A 307 -5.05 -3.09 17.05
CA PRO A 307 -5.55 -2.29 15.94
C PRO A 307 -4.56 -1.20 15.56
N SER A 308 -4.31 -1.05 14.25
CA SER A 308 -3.43 -0.05 13.67
C SER A 308 -3.96 0.38 12.30
N TYR A 309 -3.54 1.55 11.81
CA TYR A 309 -3.88 1.98 10.45
C TYR A 309 -3.24 1.07 9.39
N TYR A 310 -2.00 0.63 9.59
CA TYR A 310 -1.30 -0.29 8.68
C TYR A 310 -1.97 -1.66 8.63
N GLY A 311 -2.35 -2.19 9.79
CA GLY A 311 -3.07 -3.46 9.85
C GLY A 311 -4.43 -3.39 9.17
N LEU A 312 -5.20 -2.31 9.39
CA LEU A 312 -6.48 -2.11 8.70
C LEU A 312 -6.29 -1.97 7.19
N GLU A 313 -5.27 -1.23 6.74
CA GLU A 313 -4.97 -1.08 5.31
C GLU A 313 -4.60 -2.43 4.68
N ALA A 314 -3.77 -3.24 5.33
CA ALA A 314 -3.41 -4.58 4.88
C ALA A 314 -4.64 -5.52 4.83
N TYR A 315 -5.52 -5.42 5.83
CA TYR A 315 -6.80 -6.14 5.85
C TYR A 315 -7.68 -5.77 4.64
N VAL A 316 -7.84 -4.47 4.39
CA VAL A 316 -8.64 -3.98 3.26
C VAL A 316 -8.06 -4.44 1.92
N MET A 317 -6.73 -4.38 1.74
CA MET A 317 -6.06 -4.91 0.54
C MET A 317 -6.35 -6.40 0.35
N ALA A 318 -6.23 -7.19 1.42
CA ALA A 318 -6.50 -8.63 1.38
C ALA A 318 -7.99 -8.92 1.10
N LYS A 319 -8.91 -8.15 1.67
CA LYS A 319 -10.36 -8.27 1.44
C LYS A 319 -10.70 -7.97 -0.02
N VAL A 320 -10.14 -6.91 -0.62
CA VAL A 320 -10.31 -6.60 -2.05
C VAL A 320 -9.84 -7.76 -2.93
N LEU A 321 -8.65 -8.32 -2.65
CA LEU A 321 -8.13 -9.46 -3.39
C LEU A 321 -9.06 -10.69 -3.25
N VAL A 322 -9.47 -11.03 -2.04
CA VAL A 322 -10.35 -12.18 -1.76
C VAL A 322 -11.70 -12.04 -2.46
N ASP A 323 -12.30 -10.85 -2.40
CA ASP A 323 -13.58 -10.58 -3.07
C ASP A 323 -13.45 -10.66 -4.59
N ALA A 324 -12.33 -10.19 -5.16
CA ALA A 324 -12.06 -10.31 -6.59
C ALA A 324 -11.87 -11.77 -7.02
N ILE A 325 -11.12 -12.57 -6.24
CA ILE A 325 -10.93 -14.00 -6.52
C ILE A 325 -12.29 -14.74 -6.45
N ARG A 326 -13.14 -14.46 -5.46
CA ARG A 326 -14.48 -15.03 -5.36
C ARG A 326 -15.32 -14.73 -6.59
N LYS A 327 -15.31 -13.47 -7.06
CA LYS A 327 -16.03 -13.03 -8.27
C LYS A 327 -15.49 -13.66 -9.55
N SER A 328 -14.22 -14.04 -9.58
CA SER A 328 -13.60 -14.69 -10.75
C SER A 328 -14.08 -16.12 -11.01
N GLY A 329 -14.73 -16.77 -10.03
CA GLY A 329 -15.29 -18.11 -10.16
C GLY A 329 -14.27 -19.24 -10.04
N LYS A 330 -14.70 -20.48 -10.39
CA LYS A 330 -13.87 -21.69 -10.23
C LYS A 330 -12.70 -21.75 -11.22
N ASP A 331 -12.92 -21.33 -12.46
CA ASP A 331 -11.91 -21.33 -13.52
C ASP A 331 -11.07 -20.04 -13.42
N LEU A 332 -10.34 -19.92 -12.31
CA LEU A 332 -9.58 -18.75 -11.96
C LEU A 332 -8.38 -18.57 -12.89
N THR A 333 -8.26 -17.37 -13.49
CA THR A 333 -7.09 -16.91 -14.25
C THR A 333 -6.73 -15.49 -13.85
N ARG A 334 -5.47 -15.06 -14.11
CA ARG A 334 -5.03 -13.67 -13.85
C ARG A 334 -5.89 -12.64 -14.60
N GLU A 335 -6.27 -12.95 -15.85
CA GLU A 335 -7.13 -12.05 -16.62
C GLU A 335 -8.55 -11.95 -16.03
N LYS A 336 -9.13 -13.07 -15.53
CA LYS A 336 -10.41 -13.02 -14.80
C LYS A 336 -10.29 -12.24 -13.48
N LEU A 337 -9.17 -12.37 -12.76
CA LEU A 337 -8.91 -11.58 -11.57
C LEU A 337 -8.86 -10.08 -11.91
N VAL A 338 -8.10 -9.70 -12.95
CA VAL A 338 -8.03 -8.30 -13.43
C VAL A 338 -9.41 -7.80 -13.83
N ALA A 339 -10.18 -8.56 -14.61
CA ALA A 339 -11.54 -8.19 -15.00
C ALA A 339 -12.48 -8.03 -13.79
N SER A 340 -12.36 -8.91 -12.79
CA SER A 340 -13.16 -8.85 -11.56
C SER A 340 -12.80 -7.61 -10.71
N LEU A 341 -11.53 -7.22 -10.67
CA LEU A 341 -11.08 -5.98 -10.02
C LEU A 341 -11.58 -4.74 -10.79
N GLU A 342 -11.44 -4.72 -12.11
CA GLU A 342 -11.92 -3.64 -12.99
C GLU A 342 -13.44 -3.44 -12.92
N ALA A 343 -14.18 -4.48 -12.58
CA ALA A 343 -15.64 -4.46 -12.39
C ALA A 343 -16.07 -4.00 -10.98
N MET A 344 -15.14 -3.69 -10.08
CA MET A 344 -15.46 -3.14 -8.76
C MET A 344 -15.78 -1.65 -8.88
N GLN A 345 -17.05 -1.33 -9.10
CA GLN A 345 -17.57 0.03 -9.13
C GLN A 345 -18.27 0.33 -7.81
N ASN A 346 -17.78 1.33 -7.06
CA ASN A 346 -18.32 1.71 -5.76
C ASN A 346 -18.51 0.51 -4.81
N HIS A 347 -17.55 -0.44 -4.87
CA HIS A 347 -17.60 -1.67 -4.08
C HIS A 347 -17.43 -1.36 -2.60
N ASP A 348 -18.46 -1.61 -1.81
CA ASP A 348 -18.50 -1.32 -0.37
C ASP A 348 -17.93 -2.50 0.42
N LEU A 349 -16.84 -2.27 1.12
CA LEU A 349 -16.18 -3.24 1.99
C LEU A 349 -16.71 -3.19 3.44
N GLY A 350 -17.80 -2.47 3.67
CA GLY A 350 -18.38 -2.22 4.99
C GLY A 350 -18.05 -0.84 5.52
N GLY A 351 -18.37 0.20 4.72
CA GLY A 351 -18.12 1.61 5.07
C GLY A 351 -16.80 2.17 4.55
N TYR A 352 -16.01 1.36 3.85
CA TYR A 352 -14.88 1.79 3.02
C TYR A 352 -15.10 1.33 1.58
N ARG A 353 -15.03 2.24 0.62
CA ARG A 353 -15.40 1.97 -0.78
C ARG A 353 -14.20 2.03 -1.70
N VAL A 354 -14.16 1.12 -2.65
CA VAL A 354 -13.18 1.11 -3.72
C VAL A 354 -13.84 1.06 -5.09
N SER A 355 -13.23 1.73 -6.07
CA SER A 355 -13.68 1.72 -7.47
C SER A 355 -12.48 1.57 -8.38
N PHE A 356 -12.55 0.60 -9.30
CA PHE A 356 -11.55 0.43 -10.35
C PHE A 356 -12.24 0.39 -11.71
N SER A 357 -11.50 0.67 -12.75
CA SER A 357 -11.96 0.50 -14.13
C SER A 357 -10.77 0.17 -15.05
N PRO A 358 -10.98 -0.19 -16.30
CA PRO A 358 -9.87 -0.38 -17.25
C PRO A 358 -8.93 0.81 -17.38
N ASN A 359 -9.39 2.04 -17.05
CA ASN A 359 -8.61 3.27 -17.16
C ASN A 359 -8.24 3.89 -15.81
N GLU A 360 -8.78 3.39 -14.69
CA GLU A 360 -8.57 3.96 -13.35
C GLU A 360 -8.01 2.89 -12.40
N ARG A 361 -6.87 3.20 -11.79
CA ARG A 361 -6.15 2.32 -10.84
C ARG A 361 -6.12 2.87 -9.42
N LEU A 362 -6.75 4.01 -9.18
CA LEU A 362 -6.91 4.62 -7.86
C LEU A 362 -8.26 4.19 -7.26
N GLY A 363 -8.24 3.22 -6.36
CA GLY A 363 -9.45 2.62 -5.79
C GLY A 363 -10.19 3.52 -4.80
N SER A 364 -9.48 4.37 -4.06
CA SER A 364 -10.08 5.27 -3.07
C SER A 364 -9.41 6.64 -3.08
N ARG A 365 -10.19 7.68 -2.72
CA ARG A 365 -9.70 9.04 -2.46
C ARG A 365 -9.97 9.46 -1.00
N TYR A 366 -10.28 8.50 -0.15
CA TYR A 366 -10.57 8.75 1.25
C TYR A 366 -9.32 9.28 1.96
N VAL A 367 -9.43 10.46 2.54
CA VAL A 367 -8.43 11.07 3.41
C VAL A 367 -9.15 11.67 4.61
N ASP A 368 -8.63 11.38 5.80
CA ASP A 368 -9.01 11.99 7.07
C ASP A 368 -7.78 12.68 7.70
N LEU A 369 -7.98 13.65 8.56
CA LEU A 369 -6.90 14.29 9.31
C LEU A 369 -7.04 13.95 10.78
N THR A 370 -5.96 13.51 11.38
CA THR A 370 -5.87 13.16 12.79
C THR A 370 -4.73 13.92 13.45
N VAL A 371 -4.78 14.01 14.77
CA VAL A 371 -3.71 14.61 15.58
C VAL A 371 -3.37 13.68 16.74
N ILE A 372 -2.09 13.60 17.08
CA ILE A 372 -1.64 12.88 18.26
C ILE A 372 -1.94 13.72 19.50
N GLY A 373 -2.80 13.21 20.36
CA GLY A 373 -3.20 13.81 21.64
C GLY A 373 -2.28 13.39 22.80
N SER A 374 -2.68 13.75 24.02
CA SER A 374 -1.97 13.33 25.23
C SER A 374 -1.99 11.81 25.40
N GLY A 375 -0.87 11.27 25.92
CA GLY A 375 -0.68 9.82 26.09
C GLY A 375 -0.63 9.07 24.77
N GLY A 376 -0.28 9.71 23.65
CA GLY A 376 -0.09 9.10 22.35
C GLY A 376 -1.38 8.65 21.63
N ARG A 377 -2.54 9.05 22.13
CA ARG A 377 -3.81 8.69 21.47
C ARG A 377 -3.99 9.47 20.19
N VAL A 378 -4.33 8.75 19.12
CA VAL A 378 -4.73 9.40 17.85
C VAL A 378 -6.13 9.94 18.00
N LEU A 379 -6.33 11.23 17.80
CA LEU A 379 -7.61 11.95 17.87
C LEU A 379 -8.03 12.34 16.45
N ARG A 380 -9.35 12.37 16.26
CA ARG A 380 -10.00 12.76 15.01
C ARG A 380 -10.75 14.06 15.15
#